data_d546f7022e935275a8c8d0181877e23f
#
_entry.id   d546f7022e935275a8c8d0181877e23f
#
_cell.length_a   1.000
_cell.length_b   1.000
_cell.length_c   1.000
_cell.angle_alpha   90.00
_cell.angle_beta   90.00
_cell.angle_gamma   90.00
#
_symmetry.space_group_name_H-M   'P 1'
#
loop_
_entity.id
_entity.type
_entity.pdbx_description
1 polymer ?
#
loop_
_entity_poly.entity_id
_entity_poly.type
_entity_poly.pdbx_seq_one_letter_code
_entity_poly.pdbx_strand_id
1 'polypeptide(L)'
;YPGSVTYYNSRRQRAIQVNDFTFNAGLQTHFSIDSVKIRGKYRDTYKTYSADSVAHYRNRRELKQKIKIGVGFFVNTPSEINAKQSNIIYNYSLDGFGVERPKDTVLNSQDVAGTITLPLEMGIGLSIKKGEKLTVLMDAATTNWKSFKYFNAPSTDFKNSFRLSAGLNYVPNKLAFGTSNYIKRIQYRLGVSYSDGYLD
;
A
#
# COMPACT_ATOMS: atom_id res chain seq x y z
N TYR A 1 -13.76 15.33 -61.96
CA TYR A 1 -14.26 14.91 -60.65
C TYR A 1 -13.26 15.41 -59.62
N PRO A 2 -13.66 16.19 -58.58
CA PRO A 2 -12.76 16.54 -57.50
C PRO A 2 -12.34 15.25 -56.79
N GLY A 3 -11.06 15.08 -56.58
CA GLY A 3 -10.45 13.85 -56.05
C GLY A 3 -11.14 13.37 -54.79
N SER A 4 -11.53 12.12 -54.75
CA SER A 4 -12.07 11.45 -53.58
C SER A 4 -11.04 11.52 -52.45
N VAL A 5 -11.37 12.19 -51.37
CA VAL A 5 -10.53 12.19 -50.16
C VAL A 5 -10.55 10.78 -49.60
N THR A 6 -9.45 10.07 -49.78
CA THR A 6 -9.30 8.72 -49.21
C THR A 6 -8.92 8.86 -47.74
N TYR A 7 -9.83 8.51 -46.86
CA TYR A 7 -9.53 8.47 -45.41
C TYR A 7 -8.82 7.18 -45.08
N TYR A 8 -7.63 7.27 -44.49
CA TYR A 8 -6.91 6.12 -43.96
C TYR A 8 -7.11 6.05 -42.44
N ASN A 9 -7.18 4.85 -41.92
CA ASN A 9 -7.10 4.64 -40.48
C ASN A 9 -5.68 4.93 -40.04
N SER A 10 -5.52 5.49 -38.83
CA SER A 10 -4.20 5.71 -38.26
C SER A 10 -4.03 4.91 -36.96
N ARG A 11 -2.85 4.33 -36.79
CA ARG A 11 -2.47 3.63 -35.56
C ARG A 11 -1.26 4.30 -34.94
N ARG A 12 -1.35 4.53 -33.64
CA ARG A 12 -0.25 5.00 -32.82
C ARG A 12 0.22 3.91 -31.91
N GLN A 13 1.49 3.58 -31.96
CA GLN A 13 2.16 2.67 -31.05
C GLN A 13 3.17 3.47 -30.24
N ARG A 14 3.09 3.34 -28.91
CA ARG A 14 4.04 3.95 -27.97
C ARG A 14 4.62 2.85 -27.09
N ALA A 15 5.93 2.75 -27.03
CA ALA A 15 6.66 1.90 -26.13
C ALA A 15 7.56 2.76 -25.23
N ILE A 16 7.64 2.41 -23.95
CA ILE A 16 8.51 3.07 -22.99
C ILE A 16 9.34 1.98 -22.33
N GLN A 17 10.65 2.11 -22.38
CA GLN A 17 11.59 1.27 -21.64
C GLN A 17 12.17 2.08 -20.49
N VAL A 18 12.14 1.51 -19.31
CA VAL A 18 12.68 2.11 -18.09
C VAL A 18 13.65 1.11 -17.47
N ASN A 19 14.84 1.57 -17.15
CA ASN A 19 15.85 0.73 -16.49
C ASN A 19 16.70 1.63 -15.59
N ASP A 20 16.40 1.58 -14.28
CA ASP A 20 17.14 2.33 -13.29
C ASP A 20 16.87 1.80 -11.89
N PHE A 21 17.55 2.35 -10.88
CA PHE A 21 17.43 2.00 -9.48
C PHE A 21 16.67 3.08 -8.71
N THR A 22 15.80 2.65 -7.81
CA THR A 22 15.14 3.53 -6.85
C THR A 22 15.52 3.12 -5.44
N PHE A 23 15.64 4.09 -4.54
CA PHE A 23 16.00 3.83 -3.15
C PHE A 23 14.83 4.12 -2.23
N ASN A 24 14.57 3.19 -1.32
CA ASN A 24 13.65 3.37 -0.23
C ASN A 24 14.35 3.04 1.10
N ALA A 25 13.92 3.69 2.16
CA ALA A 25 14.40 3.43 3.50
C ALA A 25 13.24 3.47 4.47
N GLY A 26 13.31 2.66 5.52
CA GLY A 26 12.31 2.64 6.56
C GLY A 26 12.91 2.22 7.89
N LEU A 27 12.35 2.76 8.96
CA LEU A 27 12.68 2.42 10.32
C LEU A 27 11.41 2.06 11.06
N GLN A 28 11.45 0.95 11.79
CA GLN A 28 10.36 0.53 12.65
C GLN A 28 10.88 0.12 14.02
N THR A 29 10.19 0.56 15.07
CA THR A 29 10.52 0.19 16.44
C THR A 29 9.27 -0.18 17.21
N HIS A 30 9.45 -1.02 18.23
CA HIS A 30 8.36 -1.51 19.08
C HIS A 30 8.73 -1.34 20.55
N PHE A 31 7.84 -0.76 21.33
CA PHE A 31 7.95 -0.61 22.75
C PHE A 31 6.91 -1.49 23.45
N SER A 32 7.34 -2.26 24.45
CA SER A 32 6.42 -3.02 25.29
C SER A 32 6.19 -2.23 26.58
N ILE A 33 4.96 -1.82 26.81
CA ILE A 33 4.57 -1.24 28.08
C ILE A 33 3.96 -2.38 28.90
N ASP A 34 4.63 -2.74 30.00
CA ASP A 34 4.01 -3.66 30.96
C ASP A 34 2.78 -2.95 31.51
N SER A 35 1.60 -3.55 31.30
CA SER A 35 0.36 -3.00 31.85
C SER A 35 0.55 -2.77 33.34
N VAL A 36 0.42 -1.51 33.77
CA VAL A 36 0.30 -1.13 35.16
C VAL A 36 -0.59 -2.17 35.83
N LYS A 37 -0.07 -2.81 36.88
CA LYS A 37 -0.83 -3.75 37.71
C LYS A 37 -2.11 -3.02 38.12
N ILE A 38 -3.21 -3.27 37.41
CA ILE A 38 -4.52 -2.97 37.98
C ILE A 38 -4.56 -3.92 39.19
N ARG A 39 -4.34 -3.37 40.33
CA ARG A 39 -4.40 -4.02 41.63
C ARG A 39 -5.87 -4.38 41.87
N GLY A 40 -6.36 -5.29 41.05
CA GLY A 40 -7.60 -6.00 41.34
C GLY A 40 -7.31 -6.78 42.62
N LYS A 41 -8.00 -6.42 43.67
CA LYS A 41 -8.02 -7.09 44.95
C LYS A 41 -8.48 -8.53 44.75
N TYR A 42 -7.59 -9.38 44.22
CA TYR A 42 -7.80 -10.83 44.24
C TYR A 42 -7.53 -11.25 45.69
N ARG A 43 -8.59 -11.42 46.43
CA ARG A 43 -8.59 -12.10 47.72
C ARG A 43 -8.10 -13.52 47.44
N ASP A 44 -6.89 -13.83 47.87
CA ASP A 44 -6.28 -15.15 47.83
C ASP A 44 -7.09 -16.11 48.73
N THR A 45 -8.16 -16.65 48.17
CA THR A 45 -8.84 -17.79 48.80
C THR A 45 -8.14 -19.04 48.28
N TYR A 46 -7.02 -19.38 48.88
CA TYR A 46 -6.37 -20.67 48.70
C TYR A 46 -7.26 -21.75 49.32
N LYS A 47 -8.21 -22.25 48.58
CA LYS A 47 -8.83 -23.54 48.87
C LYS A 47 -8.27 -24.51 47.84
N THR A 48 -7.56 -25.49 48.36
CA THR A 48 -7.09 -26.79 47.82
C THR A 48 -7.56 -27.09 46.38
N TYR A 49 -6.75 -26.67 45.41
CA TYR A 49 -6.97 -27.04 44.03
C TYR A 49 -5.97 -28.13 43.63
N SER A 50 -6.42 -29.08 42.82
CA SER A 50 -5.55 -30.12 42.26
C SER A 50 -4.41 -29.50 41.41
N ALA A 51 -3.33 -30.23 41.21
CA ALA A 51 -2.14 -29.78 40.47
C ALA A 51 -2.48 -29.24 39.05
N ASP A 52 -3.49 -29.78 38.39
CA ASP A 52 -3.97 -29.35 37.08
C ASP A 52 -4.61 -27.96 37.11
N SER A 53 -5.33 -27.63 38.21
CA SER A 53 -5.92 -26.31 38.38
C SER A 53 -4.86 -25.24 38.58
N VAL A 54 -3.77 -25.57 39.24
CA VAL A 54 -2.63 -24.64 39.46
C VAL A 54 -1.91 -24.35 38.15
N ALA A 55 -1.72 -25.34 37.27
CA ALA A 55 -1.13 -25.16 35.96
C ALA A 55 -2.00 -24.27 35.08
N HIS A 56 -3.33 -24.43 35.14
CA HIS A 56 -4.28 -23.61 34.38
C HIS A 56 -4.32 -22.15 34.87
N TYR A 57 -4.18 -21.91 36.17
CA TYR A 57 -4.07 -20.58 36.74
C TYR A 57 -2.72 -19.91 36.46
N ARG A 58 -1.64 -20.67 36.39
CA ARG A 58 -0.30 -20.19 36.03
C ARG A 58 -0.27 -19.70 34.58
N ASN A 59 -0.84 -20.44 33.66
CA ASN A 59 -0.99 -20.00 32.27
C ASN A 59 -1.89 -18.76 32.12
N ARG A 60 -2.88 -18.55 32.98
CA ARG A 60 -3.67 -17.31 33.02
C ARG A 60 -2.88 -16.09 33.51
N ARG A 61 -1.92 -16.26 34.41
CA ARG A 61 -1.03 -15.18 34.86
C ARG A 61 -0.03 -14.75 33.80
N GLU A 62 0.42 -15.66 32.96
CA GLU A 62 1.36 -15.35 31.85
C GLU A 62 0.70 -14.64 30.66
N LEU A 63 -0.60 -14.71 30.55
CA LEU A 63 -1.41 -13.93 29.59
C LEU A 63 -1.66 -12.48 30.06
N LYS A 64 -0.80 -11.92 30.90
CA LYS A 64 -0.80 -10.48 31.14
C LYS A 64 -0.63 -9.77 29.81
N GLN A 65 -1.70 -9.12 29.40
CA GLN A 65 -1.81 -8.44 28.12
C GLN A 65 -0.79 -7.31 28.07
N LYS A 66 0.41 -7.60 27.59
CA LYS A 66 1.41 -6.57 27.30
C LYS A 66 0.87 -5.68 26.19
N ILE A 67 0.86 -4.39 26.43
CA ILE A 67 0.58 -3.42 25.37
C ILE A 67 1.89 -3.21 24.63
N LYS A 68 1.87 -3.44 23.32
CA LYS A 68 2.98 -3.14 22.43
C LYS A 68 2.58 -1.95 21.58
N ILE A 69 3.43 -0.94 21.57
CA ILE A 69 3.29 0.22 20.68
C ILE A 69 4.41 0.13 19.65
N GLY A 70 4.05 0.14 18.38
CA GLY A 70 4.99 0.19 17.29
C GLY A 70 4.88 1.53 16.58
N VAL A 71 6.00 2.11 16.24
CA VAL A 71 6.11 3.32 15.42
C VAL A 71 6.98 2.99 14.23
N GLY A 72 6.53 3.38 13.05
CA GLY A 72 7.25 3.20 11.79
C GLY A 72 7.35 4.51 11.03
N PHE A 73 8.42 4.64 10.27
CA PHE A 73 8.65 5.71 9.32
C PHE A 73 9.21 5.11 8.05
N PHE A 74 8.80 5.61 6.90
CA PHE A 74 9.39 5.26 5.63
C PHE A 74 9.58 6.49 4.73
N VAL A 75 10.54 6.41 3.84
CA VAL A 75 10.80 7.39 2.81
C VAL A 75 11.20 6.69 1.52
N ASN A 76 10.53 7.06 0.43
CA ASN A 76 10.92 6.73 -0.92
C ASN A 76 11.57 7.99 -1.51
N THR A 77 12.87 7.91 -1.80
CA THR A 77 13.60 9.09 -2.29
C THR A 77 13.14 9.47 -3.68
N PRO A 78 13.12 10.77 -4.02
CA PRO A 78 12.92 11.18 -5.40
C PRO A 78 14.04 10.58 -6.25
N SER A 79 13.68 10.05 -7.40
CA SER A 79 14.63 9.38 -8.30
C SER A 79 14.40 9.86 -9.73
N GLU A 80 15.48 10.17 -10.42
CA GLU A 80 15.46 10.41 -11.85
C GLU A 80 15.77 9.10 -12.55
N ILE A 81 14.78 8.58 -13.24
CA ILE A 81 14.83 7.28 -13.92
C ILE A 81 15.10 7.51 -15.40
N ASN A 82 16.13 6.88 -15.92
CA ASN A 82 16.44 6.91 -17.34
C ASN A 82 15.38 6.12 -18.12
N ALA A 83 14.80 6.76 -19.10
CA ALA A 83 13.74 6.17 -19.94
C ALA A 83 14.04 6.38 -21.42
N LYS A 84 13.63 5.42 -22.24
CA LYS A 84 13.61 5.54 -23.70
C LYS A 84 12.18 5.40 -24.17
N GLN A 85 11.78 6.29 -25.05
CA GLN A 85 10.46 6.27 -25.66
C GLN A 85 10.57 6.04 -27.16
N SER A 86 9.78 5.09 -27.66
CA SER A 86 9.58 4.89 -29.08
C SER A 86 8.12 5.21 -29.42
N ASN A 87 7.92 6.02 -30.43
CA ASN A 87 6.59 6.44 -30.87
C ASN A 87 6.50 6.29 -32.41
N ILE A 88 5.64 5.39 -32.86
CA ILE A 88 5.40 5.11 -34.27
C ILE A 88 3.95 5.43 -34.59
N ILE A 89 3.73 6.27 -35.58
CA ILE A 89 2.40 6.58 -36.12
C ILE A 89 2.42 6.21 -37.57
N TYR A 90 1.54 5.30 -37.97
CA TYR A 90 1.39 4.92 -39.35
C TYR A 90 -0.06 4.88 -39.78
N ASN A 91 -0.29 5.16 -41.05
CA ASN A 91 -1.57 5.00 -41.70
C ASN A 91 -1.69 3.59 -42.27
N TYR A 92 -2.86 3.00 -42.16
CA TYR A 92 -3.12 1.67 -42.68
C TYR A 92 -4.47 1.57 -43.38
N SER A 93 -4.60 0.62 -44.27
CA SER A 93 -5.88 0.17 -44.84
C SER A 93 -6.14 -1.26 -44.42
N LEU A 94 -7.41 -1.62 -44.32
CA LEU A 94 -7.81 -3.02 -44.15
C LEU A 94 -7.94 -3.65 -45.54
N ASP A 95 -7.38 -4.85 -45.70
CA ASP A 95 -7.64 -5.65 -46.89
C ASP A 95 -9.03 -6.34 -46.80
N GLY A 96 -9.42 -7.06 -47.86
CA GLY A 96 -10.72 -7.75 -47.92
C GLY A 96 -10.91 -8.85 -46.86
N PHE A 97 -9.85 -9.21 -46.12
CA PHE A 97 -9.86 -10.18 -45.02
C PHE A 97 -9.75 -9.51 -43.66
N GLY A 98 -9.78 -8.18 -43.61
CA GLY A 98 -9.65 -7.42 -42.34
C GLY A 98 -8.21 -7.30 -41.80
N VAL A 99 -7.19 -7.64 -42.60
CA VAL A 99 -5.79 -7.53 -42.19
C VAL A 99 -5.29 -6.11 -42.44
N GLU A 100 -4.60 -5.55 -41.43
CA GLU A 100 -4.00 -4.22 -41.54
C GLU A 100 -2.81 -4.23 -42.52
N ARG A 101 -2.88 -3.36 -43.52
CA ARG A 101 -1.80 -3.10 -44.47
C ARG A 101 -1.24 -1.70 -44.23
N PRO A 102 -0.04 -1.57 -43.68
CA PRO A 102 0.61 -0.26 -43.51
C PRO A 102 0.75 0.42 -44.88
N LYS A 103 0.41 1.70 -44.94
CA LYS A 103 0.49 2.52 -46.16
C LYS A 103 1.64 3.52 -46.09
N ASP A 104 1.63 4.31 -45.04
CA ASP A 104 2.58 5.37 -44.88
C ASP A 104 2.89 5.57 -43.39
N THR A 105 4.16 5.86 -43.09
CA THR A 105 4.62 6.14 -41.71
C THR A 105 4.67 7.65 -41.51
N VAL A 106 3.74 8.17 -40.73
CA VAL A 106 3.63 9.61 -40.43
C VAL A 106 4.70 10.06 -39.44
N LEU A 107 5.02 9.21 -38.44
CA LEU A 107 6.02 9.47 -37.42
C LEU A 107 6.73 8.15 -37.07
N ASN A 108 8.07 8.20 -37.11
CA ASN A 108 8.89 7.11 -36.62
C ASN A 108 10.00 7.71 -35.74
N SER A 109 9.75 7.71 -34.43
CA SER A 109 10.69 8.20 -33.44
C SER A 109 11.01 7.04 -32.53
N GLN A 110 12.26 6.51 -32.62
CA GLN A 110 12.69 5.35 -31.85
C GLN A 110 13.76 5.75 -30.83
N ASP A 111 13.69 5.13 -29.66
CA ASP A 111 14.70 5.21 -28.59
C ASP A 111 15.07 6.64 -28.18
N VAL A 112 14.10 7.55 -28.20
CA VAL A 112 14.30 8.90 -27.69
C VAL A 112 14.57 8.83 -26.21
N ALA A 113 15.77 9.19 -25.80
CA ALA A 113 16.17 9.21 -24.40
C ALA A 113 15.53 10.38 -23.65
N GLY A 114 15.17 10.14 -22.42
CA GLY A 114 14.65 11.14 -21.48
C GLY A 114 14.69 10.64 -20.07
N THR A 115 14.30 11.47 -19.11
CA THR A 115 14.22 11.12 -17.71
C THR A 115 12.79 11.24 -17.19
N ILE A 116 12.43 10.32 -16.30
CA ILE A 116 11.19 10.37 -15.53
C ILE A 116 11.58 10.64 -14.08
N THR A 117 11.16 11.77 -13.54
CA THR A 117 11.40 12.12 -12.14
C THR A 117 10.28 11.61 -11.26
N LEU A 118 10.58 10.64 -10.39
CA LEU A 118 9.63 10.14 -9.40
C LEU A 118 9.56 11.09 -8.19
N PRO A 119 8.37 11.26 -7.61
CA PRO A 119 8.18 12.14 -6.47
C PRO A 119 8.76 11.55 -5.18
N LEU A 120 9.08 12.42 -4.23
CA LEU A 120 9.32 12.04 -2.85
C LEU A 120 8.03 11.54 -2.23
N GLU A 121 8.08 10.37 -1.60
CA GLU A 121 7.00 9.87 -0.75
C GLU A 121 7.55 9.62 0.65
N MET A 122 6.82 10.02 1.67
CA MET A 122 7.15 9.73 3.06
C MET A 122 5.89 9.38 3.85
N GLY A 123 6.06 8.54 4.85
CA GLY A 123 4.95 8.16 5.70
C GLY A 123 5.37 7.73 7.09
N ILE A 124 4.41 7.83 8.00
CA ILE A 124 4.52 7.40 9.38
C ILE A 124 3.41 6.42 9.70
N GLY A 125 3.70 5.45 10.55
CA GLY A 125 2.74 4.47 11.02
C GLY A 125 2.79 4.30 12.52
N LEU A 126 1.63 4.10 13.11
CA LEU A 126 1.44 3.79 14.53
C LEU A 126 0.69 2.47 14.65
N SER A 127 1.17 1.58 15.50
CA SER A 127 0.47 0.36 15.84
C SER A 127 0.35 0.20 17.35
N ILE A 128 -0.83 -0.15 17.81
CA ILE A 128 -1.10 -0.45 19.23
C ILE A 128 -1.67 -1.86 19.30
N LYS A 129 -0.94 -2.75 19.95
CA LYS A 129 -1.37 -4.14 20.14
C LYS A 129 -1.56 -4.45 21.61
N LYS A 130 -2.77 -4.85 22.00
CA LYS A 130 -3.10 -5.29 23.36
C LYS A 130 -3.27 -6.81 23.40
N GLY A 131 -2.18 -7.49 23.83
CA GLY A 131 -2.12 -8.95 23.79
C GLY A 131 -2.39 -9.49 22.39
N GLU A 132 -3.20 -10.54 22.30
CA GLU A 132 -3.65 -11.11 21.03
C GLU A 132 -5.09 -10.70 20.67
N LYS A 133 -5.71 -9.85 21.49
CA LYS A 133 -7.12 -9.51 21.35
C LYS A 133 -7.36 -8.33 20.44
N LEU A 134 -6.56 -7.29 20.57
CA LEU A 134 -6.80 -6.02 19.89
C LEU A 134 -5.54 -5.51 19.22
N THR A 135 -5.64 -5.16 17.95
CA THR A 135 -4.61 -4.42 17.22
C THR A 135 -5.27 -3.24 16.55
N VAL A 136 -4.73 -2.05 16.80
CA VAL A 136 -5.10 -0.81 16.12
C VAL A 136 -3.91 -0.35 15.30
N LEU A 137 -4.16 0.04 14.07
CA LEU A 137 -3.16 0.53 13.12
C LEU A 137 -3.61 1.90 12.61
N MET A 138 -2.68 2.81 12.46
CA MET A 138 -2.90 4.12 11.86
C MET A 138 -1.70 4.47 11.00
N ASP A 139 -1.92 4.92 9.78
CA ASP A 139 -0.88 5.28 8.83
C ASP A 139 -1.22 6.62 8.19
N ALA A 140 -0.21 7.45 8.02
CA ALA A 140 -0.29 8.69 7.26
C ALA A 140 0.87 8.74 6.27
N ALA A 141 0.60 9.08 5.02
CA ALA A 141 1.61 9.20 3.98
C ALA A 141 1.33 10.44 3.11
N THR A 142 2.38 11.04 2.61
CA THR A 142 2.30 12.15 1.66
C THR A 142 3.26 11.92 0.51
N THR A 143 2.82 12.30 -0.70
CA THR A 143 3.60 12.19 -1.92
C THR A 143 3.62 13.54 -2.63
N ASN A 144 4.83 14.03 -2.94
CA ASN A 144 5.02 15.31 -3.60
C ASN A 144 4.90 15.18 -5.14
N TRP A 145 3.70 14.94 -5.64
CA TRP A 145 3.44 14.78 -7.08
C TRP A 145 3.74 16.03 -7.91
N LYS A 146 3.81 17.21 -7.32
CA LYS A 146 4.24 18.43 -8.02
C LYS A 146 5.68 18.35 -8.57
N SER A 147 6.52 17.50 -7.99
CA SER A 147 7.88 17.28 -8.45
C SER A 147 7.99 16.26 -9.58
N PHE A 148 6.91 15.58 -9.94
CA PHE A 148 6.89 14.59 -11.02
C PHE A 148 7.18 15.24 -12.37
N LYS A 149 8.08 14.64 -13.13
CA LYS A 149 8.37 15.04 -14.52
C LYS A 149 8.35 13.82 -15.42
N TYR A 150 7.78 14.00 -16.58
CA TYR A 150 7.75 12.98 -17.60
C TYR A 150 8.54 13.47 -18.82
N PHE A 151 9.64 12.79 -19.13
CA PHE A 151 10.59 13.20 -20.19
C PHE A 151 11.01 14.66 -20.07
N ASN A 152 11.45 15.06 -18.88
CA ASN A 152 11.85 16.42 -18.49
C ASN A 152 10.73 17.48 -18.55
N ALA A 153 9.54 17.11 -18.99
CA ALA A 153 8.40 18.02 -18.98
C ALA A 153 7.73 18.02 -17.58
N PRO A 154 7.57 19.16 -16.92
CA PRO A 154 6.84 19.24 -15.68
C PRO A 154 5.36 18.92 -15.95
N SER A 155 4.73 18.20 -15.04
CA SER A 155 3.29 17.99 -15.07
C SER A 155 2.62 19.13 -14.32
N THR A 156 1.78 19.88 -15.01
CA THR A 156 1.02 21.02 -14.44
C THR A 156 -0.24 20.57 -13.71
N ASP A 157 -0.70 19.35 -13.96
CA ASP A 157 -2.00 18.84 -13.53
C ASP A 157 -1.91 18.01 -12.24
N PHE A 158 -0.71 17.97 -11.64
CA PHE A 158 -0.49 17.19 -10.42
C PHE A 158 -0.40 18.06 -9.19
N LYS A 159 -1.12 17.64 -8.15
CA LYS A 159 -1.04 18.19 -6.80
C LYS A 159 -0.45 17.16 -5.83
N ASN A 160 0.11 17.65 -4.73
CA ASN A 160 0.57 16.77 -3.67
C ASN A 160 -0.60 15.96 -3.13
N SER A 161 -0.38 14.67 -2.92
CA SER A 161 -1.38 13.79 -2.36
C SER A 161 -1.08 13.45 -0.91
N PHE A 162 -2.14 13.27 -0.15
CA PHE A 162 -2.10 12.84 1.23
C PHE A 162 -2.99 11.60 1.39
N ARG A 163 -2.51 10.61 2.14
CA ARG A 163 -3.25 9.39 2.46
C ARG A 163 -3.24 9.17 3.96
N LEU A 164 -4.42 8.89 4.51
CA LEU A 164 -4.62 8.50 5.90
C LEU A 164 -5.36 7.18 5.93
N SER A 165 -4.86 6.23 6.72
CA SER A 165 -5.51 4.93 6.89
C SER A 165 -5.60 4.58 8.37
N ALA A 166 -6.68 3.91 8.75
CA ALA A 166 -6.84 3.35 10.08
C ALA A 166 -7.42 1.94 9.99
N GLY A 167 -6.93 1.06 10.84
CA GLY A 167 -7.35 -0.33 10.88
C GLY A 167 -7.53 -0.83 12.30
N LEU A 168 -8.53 -1.68 12.48
CA LEU A 168 -8.83 -2.37 13.74
C LEU A 168 -8.92 -3.86 13.48
N ASN A 169 -8.28 -4.63 14.34
CA ASN A 169 -8.40 -6.08 14.36
C ASN A 169 -8.72 -6.53 15.78
N TYR A 170 -9.83 -7.21 15.96
CA TYR A 170 -10.33 -7.64 17.25
C TYR A 170 -10.67 -9.13 17.28
N VAL A 171 -10.10 -9.86 18.25
CA VAL A 171 -10.40 -11.27 18.53
C VAL A 171 -10.84 -11.37 20.00
N PRO A 172 -12.10 -11.62 20.30
CA PRO A 172 -12.57 -11.66 21.68
C PRO A 172 -11.83 -12.66 22.55
N ASN A 173 -11.68 -13.90 22.09
CA ASN A 173 -10.93 -14.94 22.78
C ASN A 173 -10.45 -16.01 21.79
N LYS A 174 -9.15 -16.00 21.49
CA LYS A 174 -8.52 -16.94 20.57
C LYS A 174 -8.49 -18.40 21.10
N LEU A 175 -8.48 -18.56 22.42
CA LEU A 175 -8.42 -19.84 23.12
C LEU A 175 -9.78 -20.40 23.56
N ALA A 176 -10.87 -19.87 23.06
CA ALA A 176 -12.19 -20.36 23.40
C ALA A 176 -12.46 -21.72 22.72
N PHE A 177 -12.77 -22.75 23.51
CA PHE A 177 -13.14 -24.08 23.04
C PHE A 177 -14.65 -24.28 23.07
N GLY A 178 -15.15 -25.22 22.24
CA GLY A 178 -16.55 -25.60 22.16
C GLY A 178 -17.35 -24.82 21.12
N THR A 179 -18.42 -25.45 20.65
CA THR A 179 -19.27 -24.95 19.55
C THR A 179 -19.98 -23.64 19.91
N SER A 180 -20.44 -23.49 21.16
CA SER A 180 -21.09 -22.26 21.65
C SER A 180 -20.16 -21.04 21.75
N ASN A 181 -18.84 -21.26 21.67
CA ASN A 181 -17.82 -20.21 21.76
C ASN A 181 -17.19 -19.85 20.40
N TYR A 182 -17.75 -20.34 19.29
CA TYR A 182 -17.22 -20.08 17.95
C TYR A 182 -17.09 -18.58 17.64
N ILE A 183 -18.11 -17.79 17.95
CA ILE A 183 -18.15 -16.33 17.74
C ILE A 183 -16.98 -15.63 18.46
N LYS A 184 -16.54 -16.15 19.62
CA LYS A 184 -15.44 -15.56 20.37
C LYS A 184 -14.05 -15.78 19.71
N ARG A 185 -13.93 -16.73 18.79
CA ARG A 185 -12.71 -17.02 18.04
C ARG A 185 -12.65 -16.27 16.71
N ILE A 186 -13.78 -15.74 16.26
CA ILE A 186 -13.84 -14.97 15.02
C ILE A 186 -12.95 -13.74 15.15
N GLN A 187 -12.21 -13.49 14.10
CA GLN A 187 -11.40 -12.29 13.95
C GLN A 187 -12.21 -11.24 13.21
N TYR A 188 -12.52 -10.16 13.91
CA TYR A 188 -13.24 -9.02 13.35
C TYR A 188 -12.22 -7.99 12.87
N ARG A 189 -12.34 -7.58 11.61
CA ARG A 189 -11.47 -6.58 11.00
C ARG A 189 -12.29 -5.44 10.43
N LEU A 190 -11.86 -4.23 10.71
CA LEU A 190 -12.43 -3.01 10.16
C LEU A 190 -11.28 -2.13 9.68
N GLY A 191 -11.42 -1.51 8.51
CA GLY A 191 -10.46 -0.57 7.99
C GLY A 191 -11.14 0.55 7.25
N VAL A 192 -10.55 1.73 7.35
CA VAL A 192 -10.94 2.92 6.60
C VAL A 192 -9.68 3.57 6.03
N SER A 193 -9.79 4.06 4.81
CA SER A 193 -8.72 4.80 4.16
C SER A 193 -9.30 6.02 3.48
N TYR A 194 -8.64 7.16 3.66
CA TYR A 194 -8.91 8.40 2.95
C TYR A 194 -7.67 8.76 2.12
N SER A 195 -7.86 9.11 0.88
CA SER A 195 -6.80 9.58 0.01
C SER A 195 -7.28 10.81 -0.74
N ASP A 196 -6.52 11.87 -0.63
CA ASP A 196 -6.67 13.03 -1.51
C ASP A 196 -6.01 12.68 -2.85
N GLY A 197 -6.74 12.83 -3.96
CA GLY A 197 -6.23 12.52 -5.29
C GLY A 197 -5.05 13.43 -5.68
N TYR A 198 -4.22 12.95 -6.60
CA TYR A 198 -3.06 13.70 -7.11
C TYR A 198 -3.37 14.52 -8.38
N LEU A 199 -4.53 14.34 -8.97
CA LEU A 199 -5.02 15.16 -10.11
C LEU A 199 -5.80 16.37 -9.60
N ASP A 200 -5.59 17.50 -10.25
CA ASP A 200 -6.31 18.74 -9.97
C ASP A 200 -7.61 18.80 -10.75
#